data_3ef4e9e6c18bb9587eb368316b33fa43
#
_entry.id   3ef4e9e6c18bb9587eb368316b33fa43
#
_cell.length_a   1.000
_cell.length_b   1.000
_cell.length_c   1.000
_cell.angle_alpha   90.00
_cell.angle_beta   90.00
_cell.angle_gamma   90.00
#
_symmetry.space_group_name_H-M   'P 1'
#
loop_
_entity.id
_entity.type
_entity.pdbx_description
1 polymer ?
#
loop_
_entity_poly.entity_id
_entity_poly.type
_entity_poly.pdbx_seq_one_letter_code
_entity_poly.pdbx_strand_id
1 'polypeptide(L)'
;MRLTVLGWAIVCALSASCVHAQGTRLDDDPDILLAQRLENAFRKVAAHVQPSVVSLTVHTGSVDWREEIWRAHEGGLLPHENRFTGSGVILDNEGTILTNEHVVRRAEAIRVTLKDGSVFRARIAGTDPRSDLAVLVPTQPLKVKVTPAALANSDAVAVGQWVLAVGNPFELANTLTFGVVSARGRSLPLRSIYPGAYYTNLIQTDAAINRGNSGGPLFNLRGEVIGINTMIFSRSGLAEGVGFAIPINDIRPRLALLKSGRPVQYGWLGVRLKSLEPDQEAFTEQQPGVLVVEVLPDMPADRAGLKQGSRIVQYDGQPVSRAEDLIAKIGRTEVGRQVRIQYYNPKGRRANVNVRIGLSPPDLARLSSFQPRERPEAPPDNSEFVWRGMSIHALTPVEAAKFGATLRVSRVKKGSPADRAGFYEGALLTEFKSAEKSAIVKLESLAQFRQVAEPANGAVYVHSPLLGYVQLDAE
;
A
#
# COMPACT_ATOMS: atom_id res chain seq x y z
N MET A 1 -11.70 -102.60 -37.61
CA MET A 1 -10.48 -101.84 -37.79
C MET A 1 -10.49 -100.64 -36.87
N ARG A 2 -9.77 -100.72 -35.78
CA ARG A 2 -9.81 -99.73 -34.69
C ARG A 2 -8.59 -98.83 -34.78
N LEU A 3 -8.74 -97.52 -34.83
CA LEU A 3 -7.67 -96.52 -34.59
C LEU A 3 -7.94 -95.78 -33.30
N THR A 4 -7.04 -95.99 -32.36
CA THR A 4 -6.97 -95.24 -31.09
C THR A 4 -6.10 -93.98 -31.30
N VAL A 5 -6.67 -92.84 -30.96
CA VAL A 5 -5.93 -91.58 -30.92
C VAL A 5 -5.68 -91.20 -29.44
N LEU A 6 -4.40 -91.24 -29.07
CA LEU A 6 -3.93 -90.77 -27.74
C LEU A 6 -3.90 -89.25 -27.76
N GLY A 7 -4.68 -88.61 -26.91
CA GLY A 7 -4.62 -87.18 -26.66
C GLY A 7 -3.65 -86.88 -25.54
N TRP A 8 -2.64 -86.07 -25.83
CA TRP A 8 -1.76 -85.50 -24.81
C TRP A 8 -2.38 -84.24 -24.22
N ALA A 9 -2.72 -84.25 -22.94
CA ALA A 9 -3.11 -83.08 -22.20
C ALA A 9 -1.87 -82.43 -21.58
N ILE A 10 -1.47 -81.31 -22.13
CA ILE A 10 -0.45 -80.42 -21.51
C ILE A 10 -1.15 -79.56 -20.48
N VAL A 11 -0.95 -79.86 -19.21
CA VAL A 11 -1.38 -79.01 -18.12
C VAL A 11 -0.31 -77.92 -17.97
N CYS A 12 -0.55 -76.71 -18.51
CA CYS A 12 0.18 -75.53 -18.18
C CYS A 12 -0.24 -75.03 -16.80
N ALA A 13 0.54 -75.34 -15.78
CA ALA A 13 0.44 -74.70 -14.48
C ALA A 13 1.03 -73.29 -14.59
N LEU A 14 0.19 -72.30 -14.91
CA LEU A 14 0.51 -70.89 -14.73
C LEU A 14 0.42 -70.60 -13.24
N SER A 15 1.55 -70.64 -12.54
CA SER A 15 1.73 -70.04 -11.25
C SER A 15 1.62 -68.52 -11.38
N ALA A 16 0.42 -67.97 -11.22
CA ALA A 16 0.22 -66.58 -11.06
C ALA A 16 0.87 -66.13 -9.74
N SER A 17 2.14 -65.73 -9.84
CA SER A 17 2.75 -64.93 -8.75
C SER A 17 2.02 -63.64 -8.67
N CYS A 18 0.98 -63.55 -7.84
CA CYS A 18 0.47 -62.24 -7.37
C CYS A 18 1.62 -61.56 -6.66
N VAL A 19 2.35 -60.73 -7.38
CA VAL A 19 3.15 -59.69 -6.77
C VAL A 19 2.14 -58.75 -6.06
N HIS A 20 1.92 -59.02 -4.78
CA HIS A 20 1.36 -58.06 -3.88
C HIS A 20 2.34 -56.90 -3.88
N ALA A 21 2.10 -55.88 -4.68
CA ALA A 21 2.64 -54.58 -4.42
C ALA A 21 2.16 -54.23 -2.99
N GLN A 22 2.98 -54.50 -2.00
CA GLN A 22 2.83 -53.88 -0.69
C GLN A 22 3.03 -52.38 -0.93
N GLY A 23 1.91 -51.69 -1.31
CA GLY A 23 1.86 -50.25 -1.27
C GLY A 23 2.29 -49.88 0.15
N THR A 24 3.47 -49.31 0.29
CA THR A 24 3.87 -48.65 1.52
C THR A 24 2.69 -47.79 1.95
N ARG A 25 2.10 -48.10 3.11
CA ARG A 25 1.05 -47.25 3.66
C ARG A 25 1.66 -45.88 3.77
N LEU A 26 1.03 -44.87 3.16
CA LEU A 26 1.49 -43.49 3.23
C LEU A 26 1.70 -43.02 4.68
N ASP A 27 0.99 -43.67 5.63
CA ASP A 27 1.10 -43.37 7.06
C ASP A 27 2.48 -43.72 7.66
N ASP A 28 3.26 -44.59 7.03
CA ASP A 28 4.60 -45.01 7.50
C ASP A 28 5.73 -44.32 6.70
N ASP A 29 5.39 -43.52 5.70
CA ASP A 29 6.36 -42.77 4.89
C ASP A 29 6.98 -41.64 5.72
N PRO A 30 8.33 -41.57 5.87
CA PRO A 30 9.01 -40.55 6.67
C PRO A 30 8.67 -39.10 6.25
N ASP A 31 8.46 -38.85 4.96
CA ASP A 31 8.15 -37.54 4.44
C ASP A 31 6.70 -37.15 4.78
N ILE A 32 5.77 -38.09 4.72
CA ILE A 32 4.38 -37.91 5.17
C ILE A 32 4.31 -37.68 6.67
N LEU A 33 5.08 -38.44 7.46
CA LEU A 33 5.18 -38.25 8.92
C LEU A 33 5.73 -36.85 9.26
N LEU A 34 6.72 -36.35 8.51
CA LEU A 34 7.23 -34.96 8.67
C LEU A 34 6.16 -33.92 8.33
N ALA A 35 5.44 -34.08 7.23
CA ALA A 35 4.35 -33.21 6.82
C ALA A 35 3.23 -33.19 7.88
N GLN A 36 2.85 -34.34 8.44
CA GLN A 36 1.86 -34.41 9.52
C GLN A 36 2.33 -33.73 10.80
N ARG A 37 3.63 -33.79 11.12
CA ARG A 37 4.21 -33.05 12.27
C ARG A 37 4.09 -31.55 12.07
N LEU A 38 4.35 -31.04 10.85
CA LEU A 38 4.18 -29.62 10.49
C LEU A 38 2.71 -29.22 10.58
N GLU A 39 1.79 -30.00 10.00
CA GLU A 39 0.36 -29.76 10.09
C GLU A 39 -0.09 -29.67 11.56
N ASN A 40 0.33 -30.62 12.39
CA ASN A 40 0.01 -30.65 13.82
C ASN A 40 0.58 -29.41 14.55
N ALA A 41 1.78 -28.94 14.20
CA ALA A 41 2.33 -27.70 14.74
C ALA A 41 1.45 -26.50 14.41
N PHE A 42 1.03 -26.34 13.15
CA PHE A 42 0.13 -25.28 12.72
C PHE A 42 -1.23 -25.34 13.42
N ARG A 43 -1.83 -26.52 13.53
CA ARG A 43 -3.10 -26.72 14.27
C ARG A 43 -2.97 -26.32 15.73
N LYS A 44 -1.87 -26.65 16.40
CA LYS A 44 -1.62 -26.26 17.80
C LYS A 44 -1.50 -24.75 17.94
N VAL A 45 -0.73 -24.09 17.06
CA VAL A 45 -0.62 -22.63 17.07
C VAL A 45 -1.99 -21.98 16.81
N ALA A 46 -2.73 -22.46 15.81
CA ALA A 46 -4.07 -21.97 15.50
C ALA A 46 -5.02 -22.06 16.72
N ALA A 47 -5.08 -23.24 17.37
CA ALA A 47 -5.90 -23.44 18.57
C ALA A 47 -5.50 -22.51 19.73
N HIS A 48 -4.21 -22.23 19.86
CA HIS A 48 -3.65 -21.36 20.90
C HIS A 48 -4.02 -19.89 20.69
N VAL A 49 -3.93 -19.38 19.44
CA VAL A 49 -4.08 -17.96 19.16
C VAL A 49 -5.52 -17.52 18.95
N GLN A 50 -6.37 -18.40 18.41
CA GLN A 50 -7.76 -18.07 18.08
C GLN A 50 -8.57 -17.44 19.25
N PRO A 51 -8.42 -17.86 20.53
CA PRO A 51 -9.18 -17.25 21.64
C PRO A 51 -8.85 -15.76 21.88
N SER A 52 -7.71 -15.28 21.39
CA SER A 52 -7.31 -13.86 21.50
C SER A 52 -7.82 -12.99 20.35
N VAL A 53 -8.44 -13.59 19.32
CA VAL A 53 -8.94 -12.86 18.14
C VAL A 53 -10.43 -12.71 18.22
N VAL A 54 -10.91 -11.51 17.94
CA VAL A 54 -12.35 -11.17 18.01
C VAL A 54 -12.88 -10.73 16.66
N SER A 55 -14.17 -11.01 16.43
CA SER A 55 -14.94 -10.40 15.36
C SER A 55 -15.52 -9.07 15.84
N LEU A 56 -15.39 -8.06 14.99
CA LEU A 56 -15.97 -6.76 15.19
C LEU A 56 -17.11 -6.55 14.19
N THR A 57 -18.32 -6.36 14.71
CA THR A 57 -19.47 -5.90 13.92
C THR A 57 -19.69 -4.44 14.24
N VAL A 58 -19.52 -3.59 13.25
CA VAL A 58 -19.61 -2.14 13.37
C VAL A 58 -20.89 -1.66 12.70
N HIS A 59 -21.73 -0.95 13.43
CA HIS A 59 -22.91 -0.27 12.91
C HIS A 59 -22.60 1.21 12.71
N THR A 60 -22.93 1.72 11.53
CA THR A 60 -22.73 3.12 11.16
C THR A 60 -24.09 3.75 10.88
N GLY A 61 -24.23 5.05 11.18
CA GLY A 61 -25.42 5.81 10.78
C GLY A 61 -25.58 5.89 9.24
N SER A 62 -26.64 6.52 8.79
CA SER A 62 -27.10 6.57 7.40
C SER A 62 -26.19 7.31 6.38
N VAL A 63 -24.99 7.67 6.74
CA VAL A 63 -24.05 8.37 5.84
C VAL A 63 -23.20 7.37 5.06
N ASP A 64 -23.25 7.50 3.74
CA ASP A 64 -22.69 6.57 2.75
C ASP A 64 -21.17 6.76 2.57
N TRP A 65 -20.38 6.47 3.64
CA TRP A 65 -18.92 6.47 3.61
C TRP A 65 -18.34 5.24 2.87
N ARG A 66 -19.17 4.24 2.56
CA ARG A 66 -18.80 3.06 1.77
C ARG A 66 -18.39 3.45 0.36
N GLU A 67 -19.07 4.44 -0.22
CA GLU A 67 -18.71 4.96 -1.53
C GLU A 67 -17.30 5.56 -1.57
N GLU A 68 -16.85 6.22 -0.50
CA GLU A 68 -15.52 6.83 -0.45
C GLU A 68 -14.38 5.79 -0.36
N ILE A 69 -14.54 4.76 0.49
CA ILE A 69 -13.52 3.70 0.64
C ILE A 69 -13.56 2.71 -0.53
N TRP A 70 -14.75 2.45 -1.08
CA TRP A 70 -14.93 1.47 -2.17
C TRP A 70 -14.68 2.03 -3.56
N ARG A 71 -14.96 3.30 -3.83
CA ARG A 71 -14.50 3.98 -5.05
C ARG A 71 -12.98 3.99 -5.16
N ALA A 72 -12.29 3.88 -4.04
CA ALA A 72 -10.83 3.75 -4.02
C ALA A 72 -10.32 2.32 -4.31
N HIS A 73 -11.19 1.29 -4.22
CA HIS A 73 -10.81 -0.13 -4.33
C HIS A 73 -11.59 -0.93 -5.37
N GLU A 74 -12.37 -0.27 -6.24
CA GLU A 74 -13.17 -0.82 -7.36
C GLU A 74 -13.58 -2.30 -7.33
N GLY A 75 -14.86 -2.56 -7.43
CA GLY A 75 -15.41 -3.79 -8.01
C GLY A 75 -16.18 -4.75 -7.10
N GLY A 76 -16.69 -4.35 -5.96
CA GLY A 76 -17.51 -5.23 -5.11
C GLY A 76 -19.00 -4.89 -5.07
N LEU A 77 -19.87 -5.92 -5.16
CA LEU A 77 -21.31 -5.83 -4.90
C LEU A 77 -21.53 -5.30 -3.47
N LEU A 78 -22.31 -4.24 -3.33
CA LEU A 78 -22.60 -3.58 -2.06
C LEU A 78 -23.67 -4.40 -1.29
N PRO A 79 -23.45 -4.75 -0.01
CA PRO A 79 -24.54 -5.17 0.86
C PRO A 79 -25.37 -3.94 1.27
N HIS A 80 -26.70 -4.07 1.28
CA HIS A 80 -27.64 -2.99 1.64
C HIS A 80 -27.73 -2.67 3.16
N GLU A 81 -26.75 -3.08 3.98
CA GLU A 81 -26.82 -2.89 5.43
C GLU A 81 -25.70 -1.93 5.91
N ASN A 82 -26.09 -1.00 6.80
CA ASN A 82 -25.18 -0.09 7.53
C ASN A 82 -24.28 -0.83 8.53
N ARG A 83 -23.70 -1.96 8.11
CA ARG A 83 -23.00 -2.93 8.94
C ARG A 83 -21.70 -3.34 8.31
N PHE A 84 -20.63 -3.23 9.08
CA PHE A 84 -19.28 -3.59 8.72
C PHE A 84 -18.76 -4.70 9.60
N THR A 85 -17.92 -5.57 9.04
CA THR A 85 -17.21 -6.59 9.79
C THR A 85 -15.71 -6.40 9.64
N GLY A 86 -15.00 -6.58 10.74
CA GLY A 86 -13.55 -6.59 10.81
C GLY A 86 -13.10 -7.48 11.96
N SER A 87 -11.82 -7.45 12.24
CA SER A 87 -11.21 -8.22 13.31
C SER A 87 -10.49 -7.33 14.33
N GLY A 88 -10.20 -7.90 15.47
CA GLY A 88 -9.37 -7.28 16.50
C GLY A 88 -8.61 -8.32 17.29
N VAL A 89 -7.63 -7.87 18.07
CA VAL A 89 -6.86 -8.72 18.99
C VAL A 89 -6.99 -8.20 20.41
N ILE A 90 -7.22 -9.10 21.36
CA ILE A 90 -7.33 -8.79 22.80
C ILE A 90 -5.93 -8.59 23.38
N LEU A 91 -5.70 -7.48 24.07
CA LEU A 91 -4.40 -7.09 24.61
C LEU A 91 -4.23 -7.39 26.11
N ASP A 92 -5.34 -7.39 26.87
CA ASP A 92 -5.32 -7.55 28.32
C ASP A 92 -6.57 -8.26 28.84
N ASN A 93 -6.58 -8.59 30.14
CA ASN A 93 -7.68 -9.27 30.79
C ASN A 93 -8.91 -8.35 31.00
N GLU A 94 -8.78 -7.04 30.83
CA GLU A 94 -9.89 -6.08 30.85
C GLU A 94 -10.66 -6.09 29.52
N GLY A 95 -10.16 -6.81 28.50
CA GLY A 95 -10.78 -6.91 27.20
C GLY A 95 -10.48 -5.71 26.31
N THR A 96 -9.35 -5.04 26.51
CA THR A 96 -8.84 -4.03 25.60
C THR A 96 -8.52 -4.68 24.25
N ILE A 97 -9.04 -4.11 23.15
CA ILE A 97 -8.89 -4.66 21.79
C ILE A 97 -8.13 -3.65 20.95
N LEU A 98 -7.15 -4.16 20.19
CA LEU A 98 -6.47 -3.43 19.15
C LEU A 98 -7.06 -3.84 17.80
N THR A 99 -7.31 -2.85 16.94
CA THR A 99 -7.83 -3.03 15.56
C THR A 99 -7.35 -1.88 14.67
N ASN A 100 -7.74 -1.88 13.39
CA ASN A 100 -7.51 -0.75 12.50
C ASN A 100 -8.55 0.36 12.73
N GLU A 101 -8.12 1.60 12.49
CA GLU A 101 -8.99 2.77 12.58
C GLU A 101 -10.08 2.73 11.49
N HIS A 102 -9.73 2.36 10.26
CA HIS A 102 -10.69 2.29 9.17
C HIS A 102 -11.82 1.27 9.41
N VAL A 103 -11.60 0.23 10.25
CA VAL A 103 -12.63 -0.74 10.65
C VAL A 103 -13.70 -0.09 11.52
N VAL A 104 -13.32 0.86 12.39
CA VAL A 104 -14.21 1.47 13.38
C VAL A 104 -14.52 2.94 13.12
N ARG A 105 -14.04 3.46 12.00
CA ARG A 105 -14.31 4.84 11.59
C ARG A 105 -15.82 5.10 11.52
N ARG A 106 -16.28 6.18 12.18
CA ARG A 106 -17.71 6.56 12.23
C ARG A 106 -18.63 5.50 12.85
N ALA A 107 -18.10 4.58 13.66
CA ALA A 107 -18.90 3.60 14.37
C ALA A 107 -19.85 4.29 15.38
N GLU A 108 -21.15 4.03 15.28
CA GLU A 108 -22.14 4.39 16.27
C GLU A 108 -22.26 3.31 17.36
N ALA A 109 -22.13 2.05 16.96
CA ALA A 109 -22.12 0.92 17.87
C ALA A 109 -21.13 -0.14 17.40
N ILE A 110 -20.42 -0.76 18.34
CA ILE A 110 -19.47 -1.83 18.09
C ILE A 110 -19.86 -3.03 18.93
N ARG A 111 -20.15 -4.15 18.26
CA ARG A 111 -20.35 -5.47 18.84
C ARG A 111 -19.07 -6.27 18.69
N VAL A 112 -18.62 -6.85 19.77
CA VAL A 112 -17.47 -7.79 19.81
C VAL A 112 -18.00 -9.19 20.02
N THR A 113 -17.59 -10.13 19.18
CA THR A 113 -17.90 -11.55 19.30
C THR A 113 -16.62 -12.34 19.52
N LEU A 114 -16.55 -13.10 20.59
CA LEU A 114 -15.45 -13.99 20.94
C LEU A 114 -15.54 -15.32 20.17
N LYS A 115 -14.47 -16.12 20.20
CA LYS A 115 -14.43 -17.44 19.55
C LYS A 115 -15.52 -18.41 20.05
N ASP A 116 -15.88 -18.34 21.33
CA ASP A 116 -16.91 -19.18 21.95
C ASP A 116 -18.36 -18.73 21.67
N GLY A 117 -18.52 -17.64 20.85
CA GLY A 117 -19.82 -17.04 20.56
C GLY A 117 -20.28 -16.01 21.60
N SER A 118 -19.56 -15.82 22.70
CA SER A 118 -19.85 -14.77 23.68
C SER A 118 -19.77 -13.40 23.06
N VAL A 119 -20.67 -12.48 23.44
CA VAL A 119 -20.81 -11.16 22.85
C VAL A 119 -20.78 -10.08 23.92
N PHE A 120 -20.10 -8.97 23.62
CA PHE A 120 -20.19 -7.75 24.41
C PHE A 120 -20.15 -6.49 23.54
N ARG A 121 -20.49 -5.34 24.11
CA ARG A 121 -20.39 -4.05 23.45
C ARG A 121 -19.06 -3.39 23.81
N ALA A 122 -18.44 -2.76 22.82
CA ALA A 122 -17.24 -1.96 23.00
C ALA A 122 -17.46 -0.53 22.54
N ARG A 123 -16.63 0.37 23.07
CA ARG A 123 -16.50 1.76 22.60
C ARG A 123 -15.07 2.03 22.18
N ILE A 124 -14.89 3.00 21.33
CA ILE A 124 -13.58 3.51 20.95
C ILE A 124 -12.98 4.22 22.16
N ALA A 125 -11.81 3.78 22.63
CA ALA A 125 -11.01 4.48 23.64
C ALA A 125 -10.17 5.58 22.99
N GLY A 126 -9.52 5.27 21.86
CA GLY A 126 -8.76 6.24 21.08
C GLY A 126 -8.45 5.71 19.68
N THR A 127 -8.21 6.64 18.77
CA THR A 127 -7.86 6.35 17.38
C THR A 127 -6.62 7.12 16.97
N ASP A 128 -5.89 6.54 16.02
CA ASP A 128 -4.80 7.18 15.30
C ASP A 128 -4.99 6.96 13.80
N PRO A 129 -5.69 7.86 13.12
CA PRO A 129 -5.97 7.75 11.70
C PRO A 129 -4.70 7.70 10.84
N ARG A 130 -3.61 8.36 11.28
CA ARG A 130 -2.35 8.41 10.53
C ARG A 130 -1.61 7.08 10.50
N SER A 131 -1.74 6.27 11.53
CA SER A 131 -1.19 4.91 11.57
C SER A 131 -2.25 3.82 11.36
N ASP A 132 -3.50 4.22 11.10
CA ASP A 132 -4.64 3.32 10.93
C ASP A 132 -4.84 2.37 12.11
N LEU A 133 -4.79 2.91 13.33
CA LEU A 133 -4.93 2.15 14.58
C LEU A 133 -6.11 2.67 15.42
N ALA A 134 -6.79 1.74 16.07
CA ALA A 134 -7.81 2.04 17.07
C ALA A 134 -7.68 1.07 18.25
N VAL A 135 -7.94 1.61 19.45
CA VAL A 135 -8.09 0.82 20.68
C VAL A 135 -9.53 0.90 21.13
N LEU A 136 -10.13 -0.26 21.39
CA LEU A 136 -11.47 -0.41 21.90
C LEU A 136 -11.40 -0.93 23.33
N VAL A 137 -12.38 -0.53 24.13
CA VAL A 137 -12.58 -1.05 25.49
C VAL A 137 -14.04 -1.44 25.67
N PRO A 138 -14.35 -2.47 26.49
CA PRO A 138 -15.72 -2.82 26.81
C PRO A 138 -16.50 -1.62 27.39
N THR A 139 -17.80 -1.52 27.06
CA THR A 139 -18.66 -0.47 27.63
C THR A 139 -19.04 -0.73 29.09
N GLN A 140 -18.91 -1.98 29.54
CA GLN A 140 -19.16 -2.45 30.89
C GLN A 140 -18.12 -3.49 31.28
N PRO A 141 -17.86 -3.73 32.59
CA PRO A 141 -16.99 -4.80 33.01
C PRO A 141 -17.40 -6.15 32.42
N LEU A 142 -16.43 -6.91 31.92
CA LEU A 142 -16.70 -8.18 31.28
C LEU A 142 -17.24 -9.21 32.28
N LYS A 143 -18.27 -9.92 31.86
CA LYS A 143 -18.83 -11.10 32.58
C LYS A 143 -18.29 -12.42 31.99
N VAL A 144 -17.47 -12.33 30.94
CA VAL A 144 -16.87 -13.45 30.23
C VAL A 144 -15.35 -13.42 30.36
N LYS A 145 -14.72 -14.59 30.34
CA LYS A 145 -13.26 -14.70 30.37
C LYS A 145 -12.72 -14.43 28.97
N VAL A 146 -11.72 -13.58 28.86
CA VAL A 146 -10.99 -13.29 27.63
C VAL A 146 -9.55 -13.82 27.70
N THR A 147 -8.94 -14.03 26.56
CA THR A 147 -7.57 -14.52 26.44
C THR A 147 -6.72 -13.49 25.73
N PRO A 148 -5.84 -12.76 26.41
CA PRO A 148 -4.94 -11.80 25.79
C PRO A 148 -3.92 -12.48 24.88
N ALA A 149 -3.54 -11.83 23.78
CA ALA A 149 -2.46 -12.25 22.90
C ALA A 149 -1.09 -11.82 23.45
N ALA A 150 -0.10 -12.68 23.30
CA ALA A 150 1.29 -12.32 23.52
C ALA A 150 1.80 -11.46 22.36
N LEU A 151 2.56 -10.39 22.67
CA LEU A 151 3.13 -9.47 21.68
C LEU A 151 4.62 -9.79 21.49
N ALA A 152 5.04 -10.06 20.24
CA ALA A 152 6.42 -10.35 19.87
C ALA A 152 7.30 -9.08 19.80
N ASN A 153 8.58 -9.30 19.50
CA ASN A 153 9.47 -8.26 18.99
C ASN A 153 9.47 -8.31 17.45
N SER A 154 8.76 -7.40 16.80
CA SER A 154 8.67 -7.38 15.34
C SER A 154 9.96 -6.95 14.63
N ASP A 155 10.93 -6.38 15.34
CA ASP A 155 12.23 -6.05 14.76
C ASP A 155 13.10 -7.29 14.53
N ALA A 156 12.81 -8.38 15.25
CA ALA A 156 13.47 -9.68 15.12
C ALA A 156 12.86 -10.57 14.02
N VAL A 157 11.77 -10.15 13.38
CA VAL A 157 11.11 -10.89 12.30
C VAL A 157 12.02 -10.97 11.07
N ALA A 158 12.16 -12.16 10.47
CA ALA A 158 12.98 -12.39 9.29
C ALA A 158 12.13 -12.73 8.06
N VAL A 159 12.62 -12.36 6.87
CA VAL A 159 12.02 -12.79 5.59
C VAL A 159 12.12 -14.33 5.50
N GLY A 160 11.06 -14.97 5.00
CA GLY A 160 10.92 -16.44 4.99
C GLY A 160 10.36 -17.03 6.27
N GLN A 161 10.20 -16.27 7.35
CA GLN A 161 9.59 -16.76 8.59
C GLN A 161 8.11 -17.05 8.37
N TRP A 162 7.64 -18.21 8.84
CA TRP A 162 6.25 -18.63 8.78
C TRP A 162 5.36 -17.73 9.65
N VAL A 163 4.19 -17.41 9.13
CA VAL A 163 3.19 -16.55 9.80
C VAL A 163 1.78 -17.06 9.60
N LEU A 164 0.90 -16.68 10.54
CA LEU A 164 -0.53 -16.95 10.52
C LEU A 164 -1.28 -15.64 10.57
N ALA A 165 -2.06 -15.34 9.55
CA ALA A 165 -3.04 -14.26 9.61
C ALA A 165 -4.38 -14.83 10.09
N VAL A 166 -4.93 -14.21 11.14
CA VAL A 166 -6.20 -14.65 11.73
C VAL A 166 -7.18 -13.49 11.71
N GLY A 167 -8.41 -13.79 11.32
CA GLY A 167 -9.49 -12.83 11.30
C GLY A 167 -10.83 -13.53 11.24
N ASN A 168 -11.89 -12.75 11.21
CA ASN A 168 -13.26 -13.27 11.13
C ASN A 168 -14.01 -12.60 9.96
N PRO A 169 -13.69 -12.98 8.70
CA PRO A 169 -14.40 -12.49 7.55
C PRO A 169 -15.83 -13.03 7.55
N PHE A 170 -16.81 -12.17 7.22
CA PHE A 170 -18.19 -12.53 6.98
C PHE A 170 -18.95 -13.21 8.15
N GLU A 171 -18.51 -12.99 9.40
CA GLU A 171 -19.07 -13.68 10.59
C GLU A 171 -18.97 -15.23 10.53
N LEU A 172 -18.20 -15.74 9.58
CA LEU A 172 -17.83 -17.15 9.48
C LEU A 172 -16.67 -17.38 10.44
N ALA A 173 -16.85 -18.16 11.48
CA ALA A 173 -15.91 -18.38 12.57
C ALA A 173 -14.44 -18.43 12.13
N ASN A 174 -13.64 -17.52 12.67
CA ASN A 174 -12.17 -17.42 12.64
C ASN A 174 -11.50 -18.07 11.42
N THR A 175 -11.45 -17.32 10.31
CA THR A 175 -10.64 -17.71 9.16
C THR A 175 -9.16 -17.53 9.50
N LEU A 176 -8.39 -18.56 9.20
CA LEU A 176 -6.96 -18.58 9.41
C LEU A 176 -6.27 -18.90 8.09
N THR A 177 -5.25 -18.09 7.75
CA THR A 177 -4.41 -18.32 6.58
C THR A 177 -2.94 -18.40 6.98
N PHE A 178 -2.21 -19.28 6.31
CA PHE A 178 -0.77 -19.44 6.50
C PHE A 178 -0.01 -18.81 5.35
N GLY A 179 1.20 -18.37 5.64
CA GLY A 179 2.13 -17.86 4.67
C GLY A 179 3.49 -17.59 5.30
N VAL A 180 4.29 -16.77 4.64
CA VAL A 180 5.60 -16.34 5.11
C VAL A 180 5.71 -14.81 5.12
N VAL A 181 6.68 -14.30 5.82
CA VAL A 181 7.13 -12.91 5.68
C VAL A 181 7.84 -12.78 4.33
N SER A 182 7.21 -12.12 3.37
CA SER A 182 7.75 -11.92 2.02
C SER A 182 8.74 -10.76 1.95
N ALA A 183 8.53 -9.71 2.76
CA ALA A 183 9.44 -8.56 2.86
C ALA A 183 9.20 -7.77 4.15
N ARG A 184 10.12 -6.85 4.46
CA ARG A 184 10.03 -5.92 5.59
C ARG A 184 10.32 -4.50 5.14
N GLY A 185 9.92 -3.53 5.96
CA GLY A 185 10.22 -2.11 5.69
C GLY A 185 9.50 -1.55 4.47
N ARG A 186 8.37 -2.14 4.07
CA ARG A 186 7.58 -1.62 2.96
C ARG A 186 6.86 -0.35 3.36
N SER A 187 6.87 0.63 2.46
CA SER A 187 6.14 1.89 2.65
C SER A 187 5.12 2.05 1.52
N LEU A 188 3.88 2.33 1.89
CA LEU A 188 2.77 2.46 0.94
C LEU A 188 1.97 3.73 1.25
N PRO A 189 1.52 4.46 0.21
CA PRO A 189 0.70 5.65 0.42
C PRO A 189 -0.68 5.29 0.96
N LEU A 190 -1.12 6.02 2.01
CA LEU A 190 -2.49 5.96 2.53
C LEU A 190 -3.46 6.83 1.69
N ARG A 191 -3.30 6.85 0.37
CA ARG A 191 -4.00 7.81 -0.52
C ARG A 191 -5.51 7.78 -0.39
N SER A 192 -6.09 6.61 -0.16
CA SER A 192 -7.54 6.42 -0.04
C SER A 192 -8.10 6.81 1.31
N ILE A 193 -7.26 6.90 2.34
CA ILE A 193 -7.69 7.17 3.72
C ILE A 193 -7.29 8.57 4.15
N TYR A 194 -6.01 8.94 3.92
CA TYR A 194 -5.43 10.25 4.26
C TYR A 194 -4.45 10.69 3.17
N PRO A 195 -4.78 11.71 2.36
CA PRO A 195 -3.87 12.28 1.37
C PRO A 195 -2.56 12.74 2.01
N GLY A 196 -1.43 12.29 1.48
CA GLY A 196 -0.09 12.64 1.96
C GLY A 196 0.42 11.85 3.16
N ALA A 197 -0.37 10.92 3.72
CA ALA A 197 0.09 9.97 4.71
C ALA A 197 0.60 8.67 4.07
N TYR A 198 1.49 7.98 4.78
CA TYR A 198 2.08 6.72 4.35
C TYR A 198 2.03 5.71 5.50
N TYR A 199 1.65 4.48 5.17
CA TYR A 199 2.10 3.36 5.97
C TYR A 199 3.61 3.23 5.80
N THR A 200 4.32 3.10 6.88
CA THR A 200 5.77 2.94 6.86
C THR A 200 6.18 1.67 7.59
N ASN A 201 7.27 1.04 7.16
CA ASN A 201 7.85 -0.13 7.83
C ASN A 201 6.92 -1.37 7.87
N LEU A 202 5.98 -1.52 6.91
CA LEU A 202 5.07 -2.65 6.87
C LEU A 202 5.81 -3.99 6.72
N ILE A 203 5.25 -5.03 7.35
CA ILE A 203 5.56 -6.43 7.07
C ILE A 203 4.70 -6.85 5.88
N GLN A 204 5.33 -7.36 4.82
CA GLN A 204 4.65 -7.96 3.68
C GLN A 204 4.57 -9.47 3.89
N THR A 205 3.41 -10.07 3.57
CA THR A 205 3.17 -11.52 3.65
C THR A 205 2.34 -12.00 2.46
N ASP A 206 2.51 -13.26 2.10
CA ASP A 206 1.67 -14.00 1.15
C ASP A 206 0.52 -14.76 1.84
N ALA A 207 0.48 -14.78 3.18
CA ALA A 207 -0.72 -15.22 3.89
C ALA A 207 -1.93 -14.44 3.36
N ALA A 208 -2.98 -15.12 2.93
CA ALA A 208 -4.12 -14.49 2.29
C ALA A 208 -4.83 -13.52 3.25
N ILE A 209 -4.70 -12.24 2.99
CA ILE A 209 -5.43 -11.16 3.67
C ILE A 209 -6.62 -10.81 2.79
N ASN A 210 -7.82 -10.93 3.35
CA ASN A 210 -9.09 -10.59 2.69
C ASN A 210 -9.92 -9.68 3.60
N ARG A 211 -11.05 -9.21 3.07
CA ARG A 211 -12.05 -8.48 3.87
C ARG A 211 -12.44 -9.27 5.10
N GLY A 212 -12.41 -8.61 6.25
CA GLY A 212 -12.67 -9.22 7.55
C GLY A 212 -11.39 -9.59 8.32
N ASN A 213 -10.24 -9.81 7.69
CA ASN A 213 -8.95 -9.99 8.39
C ASN A 213 -8.34 -8.64 8.83
N SER A 214 -8.78 -7.51 8.26
CA SER A 214 -8.31 -6.17 8.65
C SER A 214 -8.56 -5.92 10.15
N GLY A 215 -7.53 -5.43 10.84
CA GLY A 215 -7.53 -5.25 12.29
C GLY A 215 -7.22 -6.51 13.09
N GLY A 216 -7.23 -7.68 12.47
CA GLY A 216 -6.80 -8.94 13.07
C GLY A 216 -5.27 -9.06 13.12
N PRO A 217 -4.75 -9.94 13.98
CA PRO A 217 -3.32 -10.12 14.17
C PRO A 217 -2.66 -10.98 13.08
N LEU A 218 -1.38 -10.69 12.82
CA LEU A 218 -0.42 -11.57 12.18
C LEU A 218 0.45 -12.19 13.27
N PHE A 219 0.40 -13.53 13.40
CA PHE A 219 1.16 -14.28 14.41
C PHE A 219 2.40 -14.95 13.83
N ASN A 220 3.41 -15.16 14.67
CA ASN A 220 4.50 -16.10 14.41
C ASN A 220 4.13 -17.52 14.88
N LEU A 221 5.00 -18.52 14.63
CA LEU A 221 4.79 -19.90 15.08
C LEU A 221 4.87 -20.10 16.61
N ARG A 222 5.28 -19.09 17.38
CA ARG A 222 5.20 -19.12 18.84
C ARG A 222 3.84 -18.63 19.38
N GLY A 223 2.92 -18.26 18.47
CA GLY A 223 1.61 -17.70 18.83
C GLY A 223 1.69 -16.25 19.33
N GLU A 224 2.74 -15.52 18.98
CA GLU A 224 2.93 -14.14 19.37
C GLU A 224 2.59 -13.21 18.20
N VAL A 225 1.93 -12.08 18.47
CA VAL A 225 1.56 -11.05 17.49
C VAL A 225 2.82 -10.31 17.02
N ILE A 226 3.13 -10.39 15.73
CA ILE A 226 4.20 -9.64 15.07
C ILE A 226 3.69 -8.36 14.37
N GLY A 227 2.38 -8.31 14.08
CA GLY A 227 1.77 -7.15 13.43
C GLY A 227 0.24 -7.23 13.37
N ILE A 228 -0.39 -6.16 12.88
CA ILE A 228 -1.83 -6.06 12.65
C ILE A 228 -2.09 -5.98 11.15
N ASN A 229 -2.86 -6.93 10.61
CA ASN A 229 -3.23 -6.98 9.20
C ASN A 229 -4.03 -5.72 8.84
N THR A 230 -3.66 -5.03 7.76
CA THR A 230 -4.30 -3.75 7.42
C THR A 230 -4.81 -3.67 6.00
N MET A 231 -4.00 -4.04 5.01
CA MET A 231 -4.36 -3.86 3.60
C MET A 231 -3.74 -4.95 2.71
N ILE A 232 -4.28 -5.02 1.50
CA ILE A 232 -3.70 -5.80 0.39
C ILE A 232 -3.29 -4.86 -0.74
N PHE A 233 -2.31 -5.28 -1.52
CA PHE A 233 -2.07 -4.71 -2.84
C PHE A 233 -2.70 -5.65 -3.86
N SER A 234 -3.79 -5.20 -4.50
CA SER A 234 -4.57 -6.03 -5.41
C SER A 234 -5.18 -5.17 -6.51
N ARG A 235 -5.27 -5.71 -7.71
CA ARG A 235 -5.98 -5.12 -8.84
C ARG A 235 -7.46 -5.51 -8.85
N SER A 236 -7.77 -6.70 -8.35
CA SER A 236 -9.14 -7.25 -8.30
C SER A 236 -9.88 -6.96 -7.00
N GLY A 237 -9.20 -6.44 -5.97
CA GLY A 237 -9.74 -6.26 -4.62
C GLY A 237 -9.77 -7.55 -3.79
N LEU A 238 -9.25 -8.68 -4.32
CA LEU A 238 -9.08 -9.96 -3.63
C LEU A 238 -7.61 -10.22 -3.33
N ALA A 239 -7.32 -11.18 -2.42
CA ALA A 239 -5.94 -11.55 -2.11
C ALA A 239 -5.22 -12.12 -3.35
N GLU A 240 -4.15 -11.43 -3.77
CA GLU A 240 -3.26 -11.83 -4.87
C GLU A 240 -1.86 -12.23 -4.34
N GLY A 241 -1.77 -12.65 -3.09
CA GLY A 241 -0.50 -13.04 -2.45
C GLY A 241 0.35 -11.85 -1.97
N VAL A 242 -0.20 -10.65 -1.88
CA VAL A 242 0.49 -9.46 -1.39
C VAL A 242 -0.33 -8.77 -0.31
N GLY A 243 -0.16 -9.22 0.92
CA GLY A 243 -0.77 -8.66 2.12
C GLY A 243 0.23 -7.86 2.95
N PHE A 244 -0.28 -6.94 3.79
CA PHE A 244 0.53 -6.07 4.64
C PHE A 244 0.00 -6.02 6.06
N ALA A 245 0.94 -5.98 7.02
CA ALA A 245 0.66 -5.80 8.44
C ALA A 245 1.51 -4.67 9.04
N ILE A 246 0.92 -3.90 9.95
CA ILE A 246 1.60 -2.86 10.74
C ILE A 246 2.41 -3.56 11.84
N PRO A 247 3.74 -3.39 11.92
CA PRO A 247 4.58 -4.07 12.91
C PRO A 247 4.17 -3.72 14.35
N ILE A 248 4.16 -4.71 15.24
CA ILE A 248 3.73 -4.51 16.62
C ILE A 248 4.63 -3.55 17.41
N ASN A 249 5.94 -3.48 17.10
CA ASN A 249 6.85 -2.53 17.72
C ASN A 249 6.54 -1.07 17.34
N ASP A 250 5.95 -0.84 16.16
CA ASP A 250 5.49 0.50 15.76
C ASP A 250 4.19 0.89 16.49
N ILE A 251 3.41 -0.08 16.93
CA ILE A 251 2.12 0.10 17.63
C ILE A 251 2.34 0.29 19.13
N ARG A 252 3.19 -0.52 19.74
CA ARG A 252 3.40 -0.63 21.19
C ARG A 252 3.59 0.71 21.90
N PRO A 253 4.40 1.67 21.42
CA PRO A 253 4.57 2.96 22.07
C PRO A 253 3.29 3.84 22.12
N ARG A 254 2.33 3.55 21.23
CA ARG A 254 1.08 4.31 21.09
C ARG A 254 -0.08 3.75 21.92
N LEU A 255 0.01 2.46 22.34
CA LEU A 255 -1.09 1.76 23.02
C LEU A 255 -1.58 2.50 24.27
N ALA A 256 -0.67 2.99 25.11
CA ALA A 256 -1.04 3.70 26.34
C ALA A 256 -1.76 5.02 26.03
N LEU A 257 -1.35 5.75 25.01
CA LEU A 257 -2.01 6.99 24.57
C LEU A 257 -3.40 6.67 24.02
N LEU A 258 -3.51 5.71 23.13
CA LEU A 258 -4.78 5.29 22.53
C LEU A 258 -5.76 4.76 23.59
N LYS A 259 -5.30 3.93 24.54
CA LYS A 259 -6.14 3.42 25.65
C LYS A 259 -6.66 4.56 26.53
N SER A 260 -5.87 5.64 26.73
CA SER A 260 -6.28 6.81 27.52
C SER A 260 -7.06 7.87 26.73
N GLY A 261 -7.31 7.66 25.43
CA GLY A 261 -7.98 8.62 24.56
C GLY A 261 -7.15 9.87 24.22
N ARG A 262 -5.86 9.87 24.54
CA ARG A 262 -4.97 10.99 24.23
C ARG A 262 -4.52 10.91 22.77
N PRO A 263 -4.44 12.06 22.03
CA PRO A 263 -4.00 12.08 20.67
C PRO A 263 -2.53 11.64 20.56
N VAL A 264 -2.23 10.84 19.53
CA VAL A 264 -0.85 10.50 19.17
C VAL A 264 -0.21 11.71 18.51
N GLN A 265 0.93 12.15 19.03
CA GLN A 265 1.70 13.26 18.49
C GLN A 265 2.76 12.76 17.52
N TYR A 266 2.91 13.45 16.41
CA TYR A 266 3.90 13.16 15.39
C TYR A 266 4.86 14.31 15.20
N GLY A 267 6.13 14.01 15.07
CA GLY A 267 7.14 14.97 14.68
C GLY A 267 6.90 15.54 13.28
N TRP A 268 7.28 16.80 13.06
CA TRP A 268 7.05 17.54 11.84
C TRP A 268 8.24 18.43 11.48
N LEU A 269 8.60 18.44 10.20
CA LEU A 269 9.60 19.36 9.64
C LEU A 269 8.99 20.50 8.83
N GLY A 270 7.84 20.29 8.22
CA GLY A 270 7.24 21.25 7.29
C GLY A 270 7.92 21.27 5.94
N VAL A 271 8.19 20.10 5.38
CA VAL A 271 8.78 19.92 4.05
C VAL A 271 7.96 18.93 3.23
N ARG A 272 7.94 19.12 1.92
CA ARG A 272 7.52 18.10 0.96
C ARG A 272 8.76 17.40 0.41
N LEU A 273 8.75 16.09 0.41
CA LEU A 273 9.89 15.24 0.08
C LEU A 273 9.61 14.39 -1.15
N LYS A 274 10.64 14.08 -1.91
CA LYS A 274 10.59 13.14 -3.04
C LYS A 274 11.82 12.24 -2.98
N SER A 275 11.62 10.93 -3.18
CA SER A 275 12.70 9.98 -3.43
C SER A 275 13.30 10.26 -4.81
N LEU A 276 14.62 10.10 -4.96
CA LEU A 276 15.24 10.10 -6.27
C LEU A 276 15.00 8.76 -6.95
N GLU A 277 14.73 8.77 -8.24
CA GLU A 277 14.63 7.56 -9.04
C GLU A 277 16.03 6.97 -9.29
N PRO A 278 16.18 5.65 -9.46
CA PRO A 278 17.48 5.00 -9.64
C PRO A 278 18.31 5.54 -10.81
N ASP A 279 17.67 5.96 -11.89
CA ASP A 279 18.29 6.63 -13.03
C ASP A 279 18.82 8.01 -12.68
N GLN A 280 18.11 8.76 -11.82
CA GLN A 280 18.54 10.06 -11.30
C GLN A 280 19.71 9.91 -10.30
N GLU A 281 19.75 8.81 -9.55
CA GLU A 281 20.87 8.48 -8.66
C GLU A 281 22.14 8.16 -9.45
N ALA A 282 22.03 7.46 -10.58
CA ALA A 282 23.15 7.07 -11.44
C ALA A 282 23.86 8.26 -12.11
N PHE A 283 23.16 9.37 -12.34
CA PHE A 283 23.72 10.62 -12.92
C PHE A 283 24.30 11.59 -11.88
N THR A 284 24.15 11.29 -10.59
CA THR A 284 24.77 12.08 -9.54
C THR A 284 25.97 11.32 -8.96
N GLU A 285 27.19 11.79 -9.12
CA GLU A 285 28.39 11.31 -8.39
C GLU A 285 28.26 11.41 -6.86
N GLN A 286 27.06 11.74 -6.37
CA GLN A 286 26.76 12.06 -4.99
C GLN A 286 25.96 10.91 -4.35
N GLN A 287 26.16 10.72 -3.05
CA GLN A 287 25.44 9.71 -2.27
C GLN A 287 23.90 9.81 -2.42
N PRO A 288 23.16 8.68 -2.39
CA PRO A 288 21.70 8.69 -2.42
C PRO A 288 21.14 9.58 -1.29
N GLY A 289 19.97 10.15 -1.52
CA GLY A 289 19.35 11.05 -0.54
C GLY A 289 17.93 11.44 -0.93
N VAL A 290 17.27 12.23 -0.10
CA VAL A 290 15.87 12.65 -0.24
C VAL A 290 15.81 14.12 -0.67
N LEU A 291 15.18 14.39 -1.80
CA LEU A 291 15.01 15.74 -2.34
C LEU A 291 13.92 16.49 -1.58
N VAL A 292 14.22 17.70 -1.13
CA VAL A 292 13.27 18.68 -0.59
C VAL A 292 12.66 19.44 -1.75
N VAL A 293 11.43 19.09 -2.12
CA VAL A 293 10.70 19.72 -3.24
C VAL A 293 9.98 20.99 -2.82
N GLU A 294 9.72 21.15 -1.52
CA GLU A 294 9.09 22.34 -0.96
C GLU A 294 9.45 22.49 0.52
N VAL A 295 9.59 23.72 0.98
CA VAL A 295 9.73 24.08 2.39
C VAL A 295 8.57 25.01 2.73
N LEU A 296 7.74 24.60 3.69
CA LEU A 296 6.60 25.40 4.13
C LEU A 296 7.06 26.58 4.99
N PRO A 297 6.56 27.80 4.73
CA PRO A 297 6.92 28.99 5.49
C PRO A 297 6.62 28.83 6.99
N ASP A 298 7.49 29.41 7.81
CA ASP A 298 7.38 29.42 9.28
C ASP A 298 7.35 28.03 9.94
N MET A 299 7.69 26.97 9.22
CA MET A 299 7.80 25.61 9.76
C MET A 299 9.24 25.32 10.22
N PRO A 300 9.46 24.24 10.99
CA PRO A 300 10.76 23.90 11.56
C PRO A 300 11.93 23.92 10.58
N ALA A 301 11.73 23.37 9.37
CA ALA A 301 12.76 23.34 8.32
C ALA A 301 13.10 24.74 7.80
N ASP A 302 12.11 25.60 7.59
CA ASP A 302 12.29 26.98 7.13
C ASP A 302 13.03 27.81 8.18
N ARG A 303 12.61 27.74 9.45
CA ARG A 303 13.28 28.41 10.57
C ARG A 303 14.74 27.96 10.73
N ALA A 304 15.04 26.72 10.39
CA ALA A 304 16.39 26.19 10.40
C ALA A 304 17.20 26.55 9.16
N GLY A 305 16.58 27.17 8.15
CA GLY A 305 17.25 27.62 6.92
C GLY A 305 17.42 26.57 5.85
N LEU A 306 16.72 25.42 5.96
CA LEU A 306 16.68 24.44 4.88
C LEU A 306 15.92 25.04 3.69
N LYS A 307 16.41 24.81 2.47
CA LYS A 307 15.84 25.40 1.25
C LYS A 307 15.29 24.33 0.31
N GLN A 308 14.31 24.71 -0.49
CA GLN A 308 13.86 23.92 -1.65
C GLN A 308 15.04 23.57 -2.54
N GLY A 309 15.08 22.36 -3.10
CA GLY A 309 16.20 21.83 -3.88
C GLY A 309 17.35 21.27 -3.02
N SER A 310 17.28 21.36 -1.69
CA SER A 310 18.21 20.65 -0.81
C SER A 310 17.99 19.14 -0.88
N ARG A 311 19.05 18.35 -0.72
CA ARG A 311 19.00 16.90 -0.68
C ARG A 311 19.48 16.37 0.65
N ILE A 312 18.58 15.82 1.46
CA ILE A 312 18.86 15.28 2.79
C ILE A 312 19.47 13.88 2.63
N VAL A 313 20.64 13.65 3.26
CA VAL A 313 21.37 12.39 3.20
C VAL A 313 21.50 11.71 4.56
N GLN A 314 21.38 12.45 5.66
CA GLN A 314 21.31 11.89 7.01
C GLN A 314 20.31 12.65 7.87
N TYR A 315 19.63 11.92 8.72
CA TYR A 315 18.72 12.42 9.74
C TYR A 315 19.11 11.80 11.08
N ASP A 316 19.45 12.62 12.06
CA ASP A 316 19.86 12.20 13.41
C ASP A 316 20.98 11.13 13.39
N GLY A 317 22.01 11.35 12.55
CA GLY A 317 23.14 10.44 12.36
C GLY A 317 22.88 9.20 11.50
N GLN A 318 21.63 8.94 11.12
CA GLN A 318 21.27 7.79 10.29
C GLN A 318 21.11 8.17 8.82
N PRO A 319 21.69 7.40 7.88
CA PRO A 319 21.52 7.66 6.45
C PRO A 319 20.06 7.56 6.03
N VAL A 320 19.66 8.34 5.03
CA VAL A 320 18.34 8.32 4.42
C VAL A 320 18.48 8.41 2.90
N SER A 321 17.75 7.53 2.19
CA SER A 321 17.72 7.48 0.73
C SER A 321 16.31 7.60 0.18
N ARG A 322 15.30 7.26 0.95
CA ARG A 322 13.89 7.26 0.55
C ARG A 322 13.08 8.25 1.36
N ALA A 323 12.16 8.95 0.68
CA ALA A 323 11.30 9.95 1.32
C ALA A 323 10.42 9.33 2.43
N GLU A 324 9.92 8.13 2.19
CA GLU A 324 9.06 7.40 3.12
C GLU A 324 9.79 7.09 4.44
N ASP A 325 11.06 6.66 4.34
CA ASP A 325 11.89 6.34 5.51
C ASP A 325 12.19 7.62 6.33
N LEU A 326 12.47 8.72 5.64
CA LEU A 326 12.68 10.01 6.30
C LEU A 326 11.40 10.52 6.98
N ILE A 327 10.23 10.41 6.32
CA ILE A 327 8.93 10.76 6.90
C ILE A 327 8.66 9.92 8.15
N ALA A 328 8.95 8.62 8.11
CA ALA A 328 8.81 7.74 9.26
C ALA A 328 9.70 8.15 10.44
N LYS A 329 10.98 8.44 10.16
CA LYS A 329 11.95 8.90 11.18
C LYS A 329 11.52 10.22 11.82
N ILE A 330 11.10 11.19 10.99
CA ILE A 330 10.58 12.48 11.47
C ILE A 330 9.35 12.26 12.34
N GLY A 331 8.37 11.46 11.87
CA GLY A 331 7.12 11.21 12.58
C GLY A 331 7.31 10.53 13.94
N ARG A 332 8.34 9.69 14.09
CA ARG A 332 8.68 9.02 15.37
C ARG A 332 9.52 9.90 16.31
N THR A 333 10.06 11.00 15.82
CA THR A 333 10.88 11.90 16.65
C THR A 333 9.97 12.70 17.56
N GLU A 334 10.32 12.76 18.85
CA GLU A 334 9.60 13.50 19.87
C GLU A 334 9.51 14.99 19.49
N VAL A 335 8.31 15.57 19.68
CA VAL A 335 8.04 16.99 19.44
C VAL A 335 8.88 17.84 20.39
N GLY A 336 9.58 18.84 19.83
CA GLY A 336 10.50 19.70 20.57
C GLY A 336 11.96 19.19 20.61
N ARG A 337 12.21 17.93 20.29
CA ARG A 337 13.57 17.39 20.21
C ARG A 337 14.36 18.08 19.09
N GLN A 338 15.61 18.39 19.35
CA GLN A 338 16.55 18.91 18.36
C GLN A 338 17.26 17.77 17.66
N VAL A 339 17.25 17.76 16.34
CA VAL A 339 17.90 16.74 15.48
C VAL A 339 18.89 17.40 14.53
N ARG A 340 19.97 16.70 14.23
CA ARG A 340 20.94 17.10 13.22
C ARG A 340 20.59 16.50 11.87
N ILE A 341 20.47 17.35 10.84
CA ILE A 341 20.23 16.95 9.45
C ILE A 341 21.49 17.29 8.64
N GLN A 342 22.03 16.28 7.93
CA GLN A 342 23.05 16.50 6.92
C GLN A 342 22.40 16.50 5.55
N TYR A 343 22.78 17.46 4.72
CA TYR A 343 22.20 17.65 3.41
C TYR A 343 23.20 18.29 2.43
N TYR A 344 22.91 18.17 1.15
CA TYR A 344 23.51 19.00 0.12
C TYR A 344 22.57 20.16 -0.20
N ASN A 345 23.08 21.39 -0.18
CA ASN A 345 22.28 22.56 -0.55
C ASN A 345 22.01 22.57 -2.08
N PRO A 346 21.15 23.47 -2.62
CA PRO A 346 20.85 23.54 -4.05
C PRO A 346 22.07 23.80 -4.96
N LYS A 347 23.21 24.26 -4.38
CA LYS A 347 24.49 24.46 -5.08
C LYS A 347 25.42 23.24 -4.97
N GLY A 348 24.93 22.09 -4.47
CA GLY A 348 25.70 20.86 -4.33
C GLY A 348 26.71 20.85 -3.18
N ARG A 349 26.73 21.84 -2.30
CA ARG A 349 27.66 21.90 -1.15
C ARG A 349 27.08 21.16 0.04
N ARG A 350 27.88 20.29 0.68
CA ARG A 350 27.49 19.58 1.90
C ARG A 350 27.37 20.56 3.08
N ALA A 351 26.31 20.45 3.84
CA ALA A 351 25.98 21.27 4.99
C ALA A 351 25.29 20.46 6.10
N ASN A 352 25.26 21.03 7.30
CA ASN A 352 24.52 20.49 8.44
C ASN A 352 23.64 21.58 9.01
N VAL A 353 22.47 21.17 9.51
CA VAL A 353 21.58 22.06 10.23
C VAL A 353 20.97 21.32 11.42
N ASN A 354 20.79 22.03 12.53
CA ASN A 354 20.04 21.53 13.68
C ASN A 354 18.61 22.05 13.60
N VAL A 355 17.64 21.13 13.63
CA VAL A 355 16.24 21.47 13.51
C VAL A 355 15.50 21.01 14.77
N ARG A 356 14.73 21.90 15.39
CA ARG A 356 13.80 21.54 16.46
C ARG A 356 12.52 20.99 15.83
N ILE A 357 12.21 19.71 16.08
CA ILE A 357 11.04 19.04 15.51
C ILE A 357 9.75 19.68 16.05
N GLY A 358 8.87 20.08 15.16
CA GLY A 358 7.55 20.62 15.47
C GLY A 358 6.50 19.54 15.67
N LEU A 359 5.30 19.94 16.11
CA LEU A 359 4.12 19.10 16.14
C LEU A 359 3.50 19.05 14.72
N SER A 360 3.21 17.86 14.24
CA SER A 360 2.50 17.69 12.97
C SER A 360 1.07 18.26 13.09
N PRO A 361 0.62 19.08 12.13
CA PRO A 361 -0.76 19.54 12.10
C PRO A 361 -1.75 18.36 12.06
N PRO A 362 -2.90 18.47 12.74
CA PRO A 362 -3.90 17.40 12.78
C PRO A 362 -4.54 17.15 11.41
N ASP A 363 -4.58 18.17 10.55
CA ASP A 363 -5.22 18.11 9.23
C ASP A 363 -4.18 18.30 8.11
N LEU A 364 -3.45 17.21 7.81
CA LEU A 364 -2.48 17.19 6.71
C LEU A 364 -3.16 17.38 5.33
N ALA A 365 -4.44 17.02 5.21
CA ALA A 365 -5.20 17.17 3.98
C ALA A 365 -5.39 18.65 3.62
N ARG A 366 -5.53 19.53 4.61
CA ARG A 366 -5.55 20.98 4.39
C ARG A 366 -4.21 21.55 3.96
N LEU A 367 -3.10 20.91 4.35
CA LEU A 367 -1.77 21.34 3.91
C LEU A 367 -1.43 20.85 2.50
N SER A 368 -2.07 19.78 2.02
CA SER A 368 -1.95 19.35 0.61
C SER A 368 -2.71 20.28 -0.34
N SER A 369 -3.67 21.04 0.18
CA SER A 369 -4.35 22.13 -0.53
C SER A 369 -3.64 23.50 -0.37
N PHE A 370 -2.54 23.57 0.38
CA PHE A 370 -1.64 24.71 0.28
C PHE A 370 -1.00 24.66 -1.12
N GLN A 371 -1.69 25.25 -2.06
CA GLN A 371 -1.08 25.60 -3.33
C GLN A 371 0.12 26.50 -2.97
N PRO A 372 1.29 26.29 -3.56
CA PRO A 372 2.37 27.27 -3.45
C PRO A 372 1.71 28.62 -3.75
N ARG A 373 2.04 29.66 -2.96
CA ARG A 373 1.74 31.03 -3.41
C ARG A 373 2.32 31.10 -4.81
N GLU A 374 1.43 30.97 -5.77
CA GLU A 374 1.75 31.15 -7.16
C GLU A 374 2.53 32.48 -7.25
N ARG A 375 3.78 32.42 -7.73
CA ARG A 375 4.27 33.58 -8.46
C ARG A 375 3.12 33.95 -9.36
N PRO A 376 2.76 35.25 -9.49
CA PRO A 376 1.72 35.62 -10.43
C PRO A 376 2.03 34.89 -11.72
N GLU A 377 1.28 33.85 -12.01
CA GLU A 377 1.40 33.09 -13.24
C GLU A 377 1.17 34.11 -14.34
N ALA A 378 2.06 34.12 -15.31
CA ALA A 378 1.67 34.62 -16.60
C ALA A 378 0.31 33.98 -16.91
N PRO A 379 -0.71 34.77 -17.32
CA PRO A 379 -2.04 34.25 -17.57
C PRO A 379 -1.89 32.99 -18.42
N PRO A 380 -2.66 31.91 -18.14
CA PRO A 380 -2.55 30.69 -18.92
C PRO A 380 -2.65 31.08 -20.39
N ASP A 381 -1.68 30.65 -21.17
CA ASP A 381 -1.72 30.82 -22.60
C ASP A 381 -2.92 30.02 -23.12
N ASN A 382 -4.09 30.63 -23.06
CA ASN A 382 -5.35 30.10 -23.60
C ASN A 382 -5.32 30.07 -25.15
N SER A 383 -4.15 30.26 -25.76
CA SER A 383 -3.99 30.18 -27.20
C SER A 383 -4.15 28.71 -27.61
N GLU A 384 -5.19 28.50 -28.40
CA GLU A 384 -5.37 27.29 -29.17
C GLU A 384 -4.36 27.25 -30.32
N PHE A 385 -3.67 26.15 -30.52
CA PHE A 385 -2.81 25.94 -31.67
C PHE A 385 -3.41 24.88 -32.58
N VAL A 386 -3.74 25.29 -33.81
CA VAL A 386 -4.27 24.35 -34.81
C VAL A 386 -3.16 23.88 -35.71
N TRP A 387 -2.97 22.55 -35.72
CA TRP A 387 -1.90 21.94 -36.50
C TRP A 387 -2.31 20.56 -37.06
N ARG A 388 -2.16 20.34 -38.35
CA ARG A 388 -2.54 19.10 -39.07
C ARG A 388 -3.94 18.58 -38.74
N GLY A 389 -4.88 19.54 -38.54
CA GLY A 389 -6.28 19.25 -38.23
C GLY A 389 -6.56 18.90 -36.76
N MET A 390 -5.60 19.05 -35.85
CA MET A 390 -5.81 19.05 -34.39
C MET A 390 -5.84 20.46 -33.85
N SER A 391 -6.79 20.76 -32.99
CA SER A 391 -6.71 21.89 -32.06
C SER A 391 -6.07 21.44 -30.77
N ILE A 392 -5.01 22.10 -30.32
CA ILE A 392 -4.21 21.72 -29.18
C ILE A 392 -4.13 22.88 -28.21
N HIS A 393 -4.30 22.59 -26.93
CA HIS A 393 -4.15 23.56 -25.85
C HIS A 393 -3.26 23.06 -24.74
N ALA A 394 -2.68 23.97 -23.97
CA ALA A 394 -1.93 23.65 -22.78
C ALA A 394 -2.88 23.20 -21.66
N LEU A 395 -2.49 22.16 -20.95
CA LEU A 395 -3.14 21.76 -19.71
C LEU A 395 -2.74 22.70 -18.57
N THR A 396 -3.66 22.93 -17.65
CA THR A 396 -3.32 23.61 -16.40
C THR A 396 -2.27 22.80 -15.62
N PRO A 397 -1.47 23.40 -14.75
CA PRO A 397 -0.49 22.68 -13.94
C PRO A 397 -1.10 21.51 -13.13
N VAL A 398 -2.34 21.66 -12.69
CA VAL A 398 -3.09 20.62 -11.97
C VAL A 398 -3.43 19.44 -12.88
N GLU A 399 -3.90 19.71 -14.09
CA GLU A 399 -4.20 18.70 -15.09
C GLU A 399 -2.92 18.03 -15.60
N ALA A 400 -1.87 18.79 -15.84
CA ALA A 400 -0.57 18.28 -16.28
C ALA A 400 0.02 17.30 -15.24
N ALA A 401 -0.06 17.65 -13.96
CA ALA A 401 0.36 16.76 -12.87
C ALA A 401 -0.50 15.49 -12.77
N LYS A 402 -1.81 15.61 -13.07
CA LYS A 402 -2.75 14.48 -13.02
C LYS A 402 -2.54 13.51 -14.18
N PHE A 403 -2.28 14.03 -15.37
CA PHE A 403 -2.24 13.23 -16.61
C PHE A 403 -0.82 12.88 -17.07
N GLY A 404 0.22 13.46 -16.48
CA GLY A 404 1.62 13.24 -16.89
C GLY A 404 1.95 13.82 -18.27
N ALA A 405 1.16 14.78 -18.76
CA ALA A 405 1.32 15.44 -20.03
C ALA A 405 0.99 16.94 -19.89
N THR A 406 1.53 17.77 -20.75
CA THR A 406 1.32 19.24 -20.71
C THR A 406 0.36 19.73 -21.78
N LEU A 407 0.10 18.93 -22.80
CA LEU A 407 -0.73 19.30 -23.95
C LEU A 407 -1.85 18.28 -24.16
N ARG A 408 -3.02 18.79 -24.59
CA ARG A 408 -4.20 17.98 -24.92
C ARG A 408 -4.80 18.45 -26.25
N VAL A 409 -5.29 17.48 -27.02
CA VAL A 409 -6.08 17.73 -28.23
C VAL A 409 -7.51 18.07 -27.81
N SER A 410 -7.99 19.27 -28.14
CA SER A 410 -9.36 19.73 -27.87
C SER A 410 -10.35 19.39 -28.96
N ARG A 411 -9.86 19.28 -30.22
CA ARG A 411 -10.68 18.93 -31.37
C ARG A 411 -9.84 18.27 -32.46
N VAL A 412 -10.45 17.35 -33.21
CA VAL A 412 -9.86 16.76 -34.42
C VAL A 412 -10.82 17.00 -35.60
N LYS A 413 -10.30 17.59 -36.69
CA LYS A 413 -11.08 17.84 -37.91
C LYS A 413 -11.22 16.51 -38.70
N LYS A 414 -12.43 16.11 -38.99
CA LYS A 414 -12.73 14.90 -39.76
C LYS A 414 -12.05 14.90 -41.11
N GLY A 415 -11.39 13.83 -41.50
CA GLY A 415 -10.64 13.69 -42.76
C GLY A 415 -9.25 14.36 -42.77
N SER A 416 -8.82 14.97 -41.67
CA SER A 416 -7.48 15.56 -41.53
C SER A 416 -6.38 14.49 -41.36
N PRO A 417 -5.09 14.86 -41.50
CA PRO A 417 -3.99 13.98 -41.17
C PRO A 417 -4.08 13.38 -39.76
N ALA A 418 -4.50 14.19 -38.79
CA ALA A 418 -4.68 13.72 -37.41
C ALA A 418 -5.83 12.71 -37.24
N ASP A 419 -6.96 12.93 -37.93
CA ASP A 419 -8.09 12.00 -37.92
C ASP A 419 -7.71 10.66 -38.57
N ARG A 420 -7.04 10.70 -39.74
CA ARG A 420 -6.54 9.48 -40.39
C ARG A 420 -5.50 8.72 -39.58
N ALA A 421 -4.73 9.44 -38.76
CA ALA A 421 -3.73 8.88 -37.86
C ALA A 421 -4.34 8.35 -36.54
N GLY A 422 -5.65 8.53 -36.30
CA GLY A 422 -6.36 8.00 -35.14
C GLY A 422 -6.32 8.89 -33.90
N PHE A 423 -5.92 10.16 -34.01
CA PHE A 423 -6.08 11.11 -32.90
C PHE A 423 -7.54 11.41 -32.62
N TYR A 424 -7.87 11.67 -31.36
CA TYR A 424 -9.23 11.95 -30.90
C TYR A 424 -9.23 13.11 -29.89
N GLU A 425 -10.39 13.69 -29.67
CA GLU A 425 -10.59 14.73 -28.65
C GLU A 425 -10.30 14.18 -27.26
N GLY A 426 -9.43 14.86 -26.53
CA GLY A 426 -8.93 14.41 -25.22
C GLY A 426 -7.57 13.71 -25.27
N ALA A 427 -7.02 13.39 -26.45
CA ALA A 427 -5.70 12.78 -26.57
C ALA A 427 -4.61 13.67 -25.95
N LEU A 428 -3.73 13.09 -25.17
CA LEU A 428 -2.60 13.77 -24.53
C LEU A 428 -1.37 13.67 -25.45
N LEU A 429 -0.57 14.74 -25.52
CA LEU A 429 0.67 14.76 -26.28
C LEU A 429 1.85 14.95 -25.35
N THR A 430 2.86 14.09 -25.46
CA THR A 430 4.01 14.07 -24.56
C THR A 430 5.35 14.25 -25.24
N GLU A 431 5.50 13.78 -26.50
CA GLU A 431 6.76 13.87 -27.21
C GLU A 431 6.53 14.11 -28.72
N PHE A 432 7.52 14.73 -29.35
CA PHE A 432 7.53 15.02 -30.77
C PHE A 432 8.85 14.58 -31.40
N LYS A 433 8.79 13.99 -32.61
CA LYS A 433 9.96 13.62 -33.41
C LYS A 433 9.69 13.94 -34.88
N SER A 434 10.54 14.75 -35.48
CA SER A 434 10.55 14.96 -36.94
C SER A 434 11.25 13.79 -37.63
N ALA A 435 10.78 13.40 -38.81
CA ALA A 435 11.46 12.39 -39.64
C ALA A 435 12.88 12.81 -40.06
N GLU A 436 13.13 14.10 -40.18
CA GLU A 436 14.42 14.68 -40.55
C GLU A 436 15.42 14.78 -39.41
N LYS A 437 14.95 14.80 -38.14
CA LYS A 437 15.79 14.93 -36.96
C LYS A 437 15.62 13.69 -36.07
N SER A 438 16.70 13.00 -35.80
CA SER A 438 16.68 11.79 -34.96
C SER A 438 16.33 12.06 -33.48
N ALA A 439 16.33 13.32 -33.04
CA ALA A 439 16.09 13.71 -31.66
C ALA A 439 14.60 13.70 -31.31
N ILE A 440 14.26 13.06 -30.19
CA ILE A 440 12.94 13.13 -29.57
C ILE A 440 12.89 14.39 -28.70
N VAL A 441 11.85 15.22 -28.85
CA VAL A 441 11.62 16.42 -28.04
C VAL A 441 10.47 16.12 -27.11
N LYS A 442 10.70 16.19 -25.81
CA LYS A 442 9.65 16.13 -24.80
C LYS A 442 8.88 17.44 -24.80
N LEU A 443 7.55 17.36 -24.85
CA LEU A 443 6.68 18.51 -24.93
C LEU A 443 6.34 19.04 -23.53
N GLU A 444 6.89 20.23 -23.21
CA GLU A 444 6.71 20.85 -21.88
C GLU A 444 5.77 22.09 -21.95
N SER A 445 5.53 22.63 -23.14
CA SER A 445 4.64 23.78 -23.34
C SER A 445 4.11 23.86 -24.77
N LEU A 446 3.00 24.60 -24.96
CA LEU A 446 2.42 24.85 -26.27
C LEU A 446 3.36 25.68 -27.14
N ALA A 447 4.08 26.63 -26.56
CA ALA A 447 5.08 27.44 -27.29
C ALA A 447 6.23 26.56 -27.83
N GLN A 448 6.73 25.61 -27.04
CA GLN A 448 7.74 24.65 -27.48
C GLN A 448 7.20 23.75 -28.58
N PHE A 449 5.96 23.26 -28.47
CA PHE A 449 5.34 22.45 -29.50
C PHE A 449 5.23 23.21 -30.82
N ARG A 450 4.76 24.48 -30.81
CA ARG A 450 4.74 25.35 -32.00
C ARG A 450 6.12 25.44 -32.65
N GLN A 451 7.16 25.70 -31.85
CA GLN A 451 8.53 25.88 -32.37
C GLN A 451 9.06 24.64 -33.09
N VAL A 452 8.66 23.43 -32.67
CA VAL A 452 9.12 22.18 -33.31
C VAL A 452 8.18 21.67 -34.40
N ALA A 453 6.89 22.01 -34.35
CA ALA A 453 5.85 21.52 -35.23
C ALA A 453 5.68 22.41 -36.48
N GLU A 454 5.75 23.74 -36.38
CA GLU A 454 5.57 24.69 -37.50
C GLU A 454 6.63 24.48 -38.62
N PRO A 455 7.92 24.31 -38.35
CA PRO A 455 8.92 24.08 -39.41
C PRO A 455 8.91 22.66 -40.00
N ALA A 456 8.11 21.74 -39.48
CA ALA A 456 8.11 20.33 -39.89
C ALA A 456 7.20 20.11 -41.09
N ASN A 457 7.75 20.13 -42.30
CA ASN A 457 7.02 20.00 -43.59
C ASN A 457 6.83 18.51 -44.01
N GLY A 458 7.55 17.55 -43.42
CA GLY A 458 7.48 16.12 -43.71
C GLY A 458 6.63 15.35 -42.75
N ALA A 459 6.74 14.02 -42.82
CA ALA A 459 6.16 13.12 -41.80
C ALA A 459 6.80 13.36 -40.43
N VAL A 460 5.98 13.33 -39.40
CA VAL A 460 6.41 13.50 -38.01
C VAL A 460 5.79 12.40 -37.14
N TYR A 461 6.38 12.15 -35.99
CA TYR A 461 5.86 11.22 -35.01
C TYR A 461 5.49 12.00 -33.73
N VAL A 462 4.27 11.82 -33.27
CA VAL A 462 3.79 12.41 -32.03
C VAL A 462 3.44 11.30 -31.07
N HIS A 463 3.96 11.35 -29.86
CA HIS A 463 3.66 10.36 -28.82
C HIS A 463 2.45 10.78 -28.00
N SER A 464 1.53 9.83 -27.84
CA SER A 464 0.41 9.89 -26.92
C SER A 464 0.43 8.67 -25.99
N PRO A 465 0.23 8.83 -24.66
CA PRO A 465 0.28 7.71 -23.73
C PRO A 465 -0.63 6.52 -24.05
N LEU A 466 -1.75 6.76 -24.75
CA LEU A 466 -2.70 5.72 -25.14
C LEU A 466 -2.49 5.19 -26.57
N LEU A 467 -1.92 6.00 -27.46
CA LEU A 467 -1.74 5.64 -28.89
C LEU A 467 -0.32 5.22 -29.21
N GLY A 468 0.66 5.48 -28.32
CA GLY A 468 2.08 5.34 -28.63
C GLY A 468 2.58 6.43 -29.61
N TYR A 469 3.64 6.13 -30.35
CA TYR A 469 4.12 7.02 -31.44
C TYR A 469 3.25 6.87 -32.66
N VAL A 470 2.57 7.92 -33.03
CA VAL A 470 1.68 8.01 -34.19
C VAL A 470 2.33 8.87 -35.27
N GLN A 471 2.44 8.34 -36.48
CA GLN A 471 2.91 9.08 -37.64
C GLN A 471 1.81 10.01 -38.16
N LEU A 472 2.17 11.28 -38.37
CA LEU A 472 1.36 12.29 -38.99
C LEU A 472 2.03 12.70 -40.31
N ASP A 473 1.37 12.47 -41.44
CA ASP A 473 1.85 12.90 -42.74
C ASP A 473 1.68 14.41 -42.92
N ALA A 474 2.41 14.97 -43.86
CA ALA A 474 2.19 16.35 -44.27
C ALA A 474 0.76 16.57 -44.82
N GLU A 475 0.27 17.79 -44.75
CA GLU A 475 -1.04 18.18 -45.33
C GLU A 475 -1.10 17.97 -46.85
#